data_a4deb675af4f9fc1332f3a4ed8bf7a9a
#
_entry.id   a4deb675af4f9fc1332f3a4ed8bf7a9a
#
_cell.length_a   1.000
_cell.length_b   1.000
_cell.length_c   1.000
_cell.angle_alpha   90.00
_cell.angle_beta   90.00
_cell.angle_gamma   90.00
#
_symmetry.space_group_name_H-M   'P 1'
#
loop_
_entity.id
_entity.type
_entity.pdbx_description
1 polymer ?
#
loop_
_entity_poly.entity_id
_entity_poly.type
_entity_poly.pdbx_seq_one_letter_code
_entity_poly.pdbx_strand_id
1 'polypeptide(L)'
;KVGRTILKFIIGDDVEVQYHEEIYRLMTTDGLTQLHNKRYFDEVLDKEVARAKRYKRSFSLLVFDIDHFKQINDRFGHLAGDAILRQLGAVLKGRLRVNDVLARIGGEEFALITPEVGIEGAKELAGKINRLIADTRFEFEGSQVDVTISVGVAEWQPHYEDAWDLHKE
;
A
#
# COMPACT_ATOMS: atom_id res chain seq x y z
N LYS A 1 33.43 -25.12 24.92
CA LYS A 1 32.37 -24.74 25.88
C LYS A 1 31.82 -23.42 25.43
N VAL A 2 30.78 -23.42 24.66
CA VAL A 2 29.97 -22.23 24.37
C VAL A 2 28.90 -22.17 25.44
N GLY A 3 28.87 -21.11 26.25
CA GLY A 3 28.09 -20.95 27.47
C GLY A 3 26.67 -21.56 27.44
N ARG A 4 25.90 -21.40 28.52
CA ARG A 4 24.54 -21.95 28.73
C ARG A 4 23.49 -21.39 27.75
N THR A 5 23.80 -21.27 26.45
CA THR A 5 22.80 -20.90 25.43
C THR A 5 22.23 -22.18 24.84
N ILE A 6 21.00 -22.47 25.19
CA ILE A 6 20.22 -23.56 24.57
C ILE A 6 19.65 -22.99 23.27
N LEU A 7 20.20 -23.38 22.12
CA LEU A 7 19.58 -23.16 20.82
C LEU A 7 18.54 -24.27 20.63
N LYS A 8 17.28 -23.94 20.82
CA LYS A 8 16.17 -24.83 20.45
C LYS A 8 15.87 -24.62 18.96
N PHE A 9 16.30 -25.55 18.12
CA PHE A 9 15.77 -25.64 16.77
C PHE A 9 14.34 -26.19 16.89
N ILE A 10 13.36 -25.30 16.72
CA ILE A 10 11.98 -25.72 16.55
C ILE A 10 11.87 -26.10 15.08
N ILE A 11 11.92 -27.40 14.78
CA ILE A 11 11.32 -27.92 13.58
C ILE A 11 9.82 -27.84 13.89
N GLY A 12 9.21 -26.69 13.57
CA GLY A 12 7.79 -26.50 13.78
C GLY A 12 7.05 -27.50 12.90
N ASP A 13 6.11 -28.20 13.47
CA ASP A 13 5.09 -28.86 12.68
C ASP A 13 4.54 -27.81 11.71
N ASP A 14 4.36 -28.16 10.45
CA ASP A 14 3.87 -27.27 9.37
C ASP A 14 2.63 -26.46 9.80
N VAL A 15 1.85 -26.98 10.73
CA VAL A 15 0.64 -26.35 11.31
C VAL A 15 0.96 -25.09 12.15
N GLU A 16 2.00 -25.12 12.99
CA GLU A 16 2.36 -23.97 13.84
C GLU A 16 2.91 -22.82 13.00
N VAL A 17 3.73 -23.15 11.99
CA VAL A 17 4.26 -22.15 11.04
C VAL A 17 3.12 -21.55 10.22
N GLN A 18 2.22 -22.35 9.70
CA GLN A 18 1.03 -21.91 8.94
C GLN A 18 0.12 -21.03 9.80
N TYR A 19 -0.06 -21.36 11.09
CA TYR A 19 -0.85 -20.57 12.01
C TYR A 19 -0.23 -19.19 12.27
N HIS A 20 1.09 -19.11 12.45
CA HIS A 20 1.79 -17.85 12.62
C HIS A 20 1.76 -16.98 11.35
N GLU A 21 1.92 -17.59 10.19
CA GLU A 21 1.83 -16.90 8.90
C GLU A 21 0.42 -16.33 8.67
N GLU A 22 -0.61 -17.10 9.00
CA GLU A 22 -2.00 -16.66 8.87
C GLU A 22 -2.33 -15.51 9.83
N ILE A 23 -1.90 -15.59 11.10
CA ILE A 23 -2.05 -14.49 12.06
C ILE A 23 -1.33 -13.24 11.53
N TYR A 24 -0.09 -13.37 11.08
CA TYR A 24 0.66 -12.25 10.53
C TYR A 24 -0.07 -11.63 9.33
N ARG A 25 -0.56 -12.45 8.41
CA ARG A 25 -1.35 -12.01 7.26
C ARG A 25 -2.60 -11.25 7.70
N LEU A 26 -3.38 -11.77 8.65
CA LEU A 26 -4.57 -11.12 9.18
C LEU A 26 -4.27 -9.77 9.85
N MET A 27 -3.11 -9.65 10.49
CA MET A 27 -2.68 -8.41 11.16
C MET A 27 -2.16 -7.34 10.21
N THR A 28 -1.65 -7.72 9.03
CA THR A 28 -0.91 -6.82 8.12
C THR A 28 -1.59 -6.58 6.79
N THR A 29 -2.66 -7.32 6.48
CA THR A 29 -3.31 -7.31 5.17
C THR A 29 -4.76 -6.82 5.26
N ASP A 30 -5.18 -6.06 4.27
CA ASP A 30 -6.58 -5.69 4.05
C ASP A 30 -7.35 -6.88 3.48
N GLY A 31 -8.43 -7.26 4.15
CA GLY A 31 -9.20 -8.47 3.80
C GLY A 31 -9.86 -8.41 2.42
N LEU A 32 -10.19 -7.20 1.92
CA LEU A 32 -10.83 -7.05 0.62
C LEU A 32 -9.84 -7.07 -0.53
N THR A 33 -8.81 -6.24 -0.47
CA THR A 33 -7.87 -6.01 -1.58
C THR A 33 -6.64 -6.90 -1.56
N GLN A 34 -6.36 -7.55 -0.43
CA GLN A 34 -5.14 -8.33 -0.20
C GLN A 34 -3.84 -7.51 -0.33
N LEU A 35 -3.96 -6.19 -0.22
CA LEU A 35 -2.84 -5.27 -0.03
C LEU A 35 -2.51 -5.15 1.46
N HIS A 36 -1.47 -4.40 1.80
CA HIS A 36 -1.26 -4.08 3.20
C HIS A 36 -2.43 -3.25 3.75
N ASN A 37 -2.70 -3.40 5.05
CA ASN A 37 -3.69 -2.58 5.74
C ASN A 37 -3.06 -1.29 6.29
N LYS A 38 -3.90 -0.37 6.76
CA LYS A 38 -3.49 0.91 7.34
C LYS A 38 -2.49 0.73 8.48
N ARG A 39 -2.71 -0.21 9.38
CA ARG A 39 -1.83 -0.45 10.53
C ARG A 39 -0.41 -0.79 10.09
N TYR A 40 -0.25 -1.72 9.17
CA TYR A 40 1.06 -2.08 8.64
C TYR A 40 1.72 -0.92 7.90
N PHE A 41 0.93 -0.14 7.15
CA PHE A 41 1.40 1.06 6.48
C PHE A 41 1.98 2.07 7.48
N ASP A 42 1.25 2.39 8.55
CA ASP A 42 1.70 3.33 9.58
C ASP A 42 3.01 2.85 10.24
N GLU A 43 3.11 1.55 10.57
CA GLU A 43 4.34 0.95 11.12
C GLU A 43 5.55 1.05 10.16
N VAL A 44 5.34 0.88 8.85
CA VAL A 44 6.41 1.00 7.85
C VAL A 44 6.78 2.46 7.64
N LEU A 45 5.80 3.37 7.59
CA LEU A 45 6.05 4.80 7.43
C LEU A 45 6.92 5.34 8.57
N ASP A 46 6.63 4.98 9.82
CA ASP A 46 7.44 5.37 10.97
C ASP A 46 8.89 4.85 10.85
N LYS A 47 9.06 3.61 10.38
CA LYS A 47 10.39 3.03 10.14
C LYS A 47 11.15 3.77 9.03
N GLU A 48 10.48 4.14 7.93
CA GLU A 48 11.11 4.88 6.83
C GLU A 48 11.48 6.30 7.26
N VAL A 49 10.65 6.98 8.06
CA VAL A 49 10.99 8.27 8.69
C VAL A 49 12.24 8.16 9.55
N ALA A 50 12.31 7.14 10.42
CA ALA A 50 13.48 6.91 11.27
C ALA A 50 14.75 6.62 10.44
N ARG A 51 14.62 5.84 9.35
CA ARG A 51 15.72 5.56 8.41
C ARG A 51 16.16 6.81 7.66
N ALA A 52 15.23 7.59 7.15
CA ALA A 52 15.51 8.83 6.43
C ALA A 52 16.27 9.83 7.32
N LYS A 53 15.83 10.00 8.57
CA LYS A 53 16.54 10.83 9.57
C LYS A 53 17.96 10.32 9.84
N ARG A 54 18.13 9.02 10.07
CA ARG A 54 19.42 8.42 10.45
C ARG A 54 20.43 8.42 9.32
N TYR A 55 19.99 8.06 8.10
CA TYR A 55 20.88 7.82 6.96
C TYR A 55 20.86 8.93 5.92
N LYS A 56 20.08 9.99 6.16
CA LYS A 56 19.88 11.12 5.23
C LYS A 56 19.44 10.65 3.83
N ARG A 57 18.54 9.67 3.80
CA ARG A 57 17.95 9.15 2.56
C ARG A 57 16.57 9.75 2.37
N SER A 58 16.20 10.01 1.12
CA SER A 58 14.85 10.43 0.78
C SER A 58 13.93 9.23 0.61
N PHE A 59 12.66 9.45 0.79
CA PHE A 59 11.58 8.60 0.31
C PHE A 59 10.40 9.48 -0.08
N SER A 60 9.51 8.96 -0.88
CA SER A 60 8.27 9.66 -1.23
C SER A 60 7.05 8.86 -0.82
N LEU A 61 6.00 9.60 -0.56
CA LEU A 61 4.66 9.10 -0.26
C LEU A 61 3.73 9.51 -1.40
N LEU A 62 2.98 8.56 -1.93
CA LEU A 62 1.87 8.80 -2.82
C LEU A 62 0.58 8.41 -2.09
N VAL A 63 -0.41 9.29 -2.09
CA VAL A 63 -1.75 8.99 -1.59
C VAL A 63 -2.72 9.18 -2.74
N PHE A 64 -3.63 8.24 -2.93
CA PHE A 64 -4.61 8.31 -3.99
C PHE A 64 -5.94 7.68 -3.61
N ASP A 65 -6.99 8.18 -4.22
CA ASP A 65 -8.34 7.65 -4.09
C ASP A 65 -8.99 7.44 -5.45
N ILE A 66 -10.08 6.67 -5.47
CA ILE A 66 -10.87 6.44 -6.68
C ILE A 66 -11.82 7.61 -6.87
N ASP A 67 -11.68 8.29 -8.02
CA ASP A 67 -12.56 9.39 -8.38
C ASP A 67 -14.01 8.91 -8.46
N HIS A 68 -14.92 9.66 -7.84
CA HIS A 68 -16.36 9.41 -7.90
C HIS A 68 -16.79 8.01 -7.44
N PHE A 69 -16.03 7.37 -6.53
CA PHE A 69 -16.31 6.00 -6.06
C PHE A 69 -17.76 5.81 -5.55
N LYS A 70 -18.30 6.82 -4.87
CA LYS A 70 -19.70 6.80 -4.46
C LYS A 70 -20.66 6.64 -5.64
N GLN A 71 -20.41 7.29 -6.77
CA GLN A 71 -21.26 7.17 -7.97
C GLN A 71 -21.20 5.75 -8.56
N ILE A 72 -20.03 5.10 -8.49
CA ILE A 72 -19.88 3.69 -8.88
C ILE A 72 -20.78 2.82 -8.00
N ASN A 73 -20.72 2.99 -6.68
CA ASN A 73 -21.60 2.26 -5.73
C ASN A 73 -23.08 2.55 -5.96
N ASP A 74 -23.44 3.82 -6.16
CA ASP A 74 -24.86 4.23 -6.37
C ASP A 74 -25.40 3.65 -7.68
N ARG A 75 -24.59 3.51 -8.71
CA ARG A 75 -25.00 3.01 -10.05
C ARG A 75 -24.99 1.48 -10.15
N PHE A 76 -23.95 0.83 -9.61
CA PHE A 76 -23.70 -0.61 -9.83
C PHE A 76 -23.83 -1.44 -8.54
N GLY A 77 -24.06 -0.78 -7.39
CA GLY A 77 -24.15 -1.44 -6.07
C GLY A 77 -22.78 -1.58 -5.38
N HIS A 78 -22.82 -1.79 -4.06
CA HIS A 78 -21.61 -1.92 -3.22
C HIS A 78 -20.73 -3.12 -3.60
N LEU A 79 -21.32 -4.20 -4.14
CA LEU A 79 -20.56 -5.35 -4.62
C LEU A 79 -19.69 -5.00 -5.83
N ALA A 80 -20.16 -4.09 -6.68
CA ALA A 80 -19.37 -3.55 -7.79
C ALA A 80 -18.18 -2.73 -7.26
N GLY A 81 -18.43 -1.82 -6.29
CA GLY A 81 -17.35 -1.07 -5.64
C GLY A 81 -16.29 -1.99 -5.03
N ASP A 82 -16.70 -3.03 -4.33
CA ASP A 82 -15.79 -4.04 -3.78
C ASP A 82 -14.98 -4.76 -4.87
N ALA A 83 -15.62 -5.11 -5.99
CA ALA A 83 -14.95 -5.74 -7.12
C ALA A 83 -13.91 -4.80 -7.77
N ILE A 84 -14.25 -3.51 -7.93
CA ILE A 84 -13.31 -2.49 -8.45
C ILE A 84 -12.11 -2.32 -7.51
N LEU A 85 -12.33 -2.24 -6.20
CA LEU A 85 -11.24 -2.14 -5.22
C LEU A 85 -10.28 -3.33 -5.28
N ARG A 86 -10.81 -4.56 -5.43
CA ARG A 86 -9.98 -5.78 -5.59
C ARG A 86 -9.17 -5.73 -6.88
N GLN A 87 -9.80 -5.38 -8.00
CA GLN A 87 -9.14 -5.31 -9.30
C GLN A 87 -8.04 -4.24 -9.31
N LEU A 88 -8.33 -3.04 -8.76
CA LEU A 88 -7.35 -1.97 -8.63
C LEU A 88 -6.14 -2.42 -7.81
N GLY A 89 -6.37 -3.04 -6.65
CA GLY A 89 -5.29 -3.59 -5.82
C GLY A 89 -4.43 -4.60 -6.56
N ALA A 90 -5.04 -5.52 -7.32
CA ALA A 90 -4.33 -6.54 -8.10
C ALA A 90 -3.50 -5.91 -9.23
N VAL A 91 -4.05 -4.95 -9.96
CA VAL A 91 -3.35 -4.22 -11.04
C VAL A 91 -2.12 -3.50 -10.51
N LEU A 92 -2.25 -2.78 -9.41
CA LEU A 92 -1.15 -2.03 -8.82
C LEU A 92 -0.07 -2.94 -8.25
N LYS A 93 -0.45 -3.98 -7.50
CA LYS A 93 0.50 -4.93 -6.90
C LYS A 93 1.46 -5.55 -7.91
N GLY A 94 1.00 -5.80 -9.11
CA GLY A 94 1.81 -6.38 -10.20
C GLY A 94 2.81 -5.41 -10.84
N ARG A 95 2.82 -4.13 -10.48
CA ARG A 95 3.63 -3.08 -11.13
C ARG A 95 4.62 -2.38 -10.20
N LEU A 96 4.60 -2.69 -8.92
CA LEU A 96 5.45 -2.06 -7.91
C LEU A 96 6.76 -2.85 -7.69
N ARG A 97 7.77 -2.13 -7.17
CA ARG A 97 9.04 -2.74 -6.79
C ARG A 97 8.89 -3.53 -5.49
N VAL A 98 9.81 -4.43 -5.23
CA VAL A 98 9.82 -5.26 -3.99
C VAL A 98 9.86 -4.41 -2.72
N ASN A 99 10.54 -3.25 -2.77
CA ASN A 99 10.68 -2.36 -1.62
C ASN A 99 9.56 -1.32 -1.49
N ASP A 100 8.70 -1.20 -2.49
CA ASP A 100 7.54 -0.32 -2.43
C ASP A 100 6.46 -0.94 -1.53
N VAL A 101 5.83 -0.13 -0.70
CA VAL A 101 4.80 -0.60 0.22
C VAL A 101 3.47 0.04 -0.12
N LEU A 102 2.60 -0.74 -0.75
CA LEU A 102 1.25 -0.35 -1.12
C LEU A 102 0.24 -0.85 -0.09
N ALA A 103 -0.61 0.05 0.39
CA ALA A 103 -1.64 -0.24 1.36
C ALA A 103 -2.98 0.40 0.99
N ARG A 104 -4.06 -0.22 1.46
CA ARG A 104 -5.36 0.43 1.53
C ARG A 104 -5.52 1.05 2.91
N ILE A 105 -5.66 2.37 2.97
CA ILE A 105 -5.65 3.14 4.22
C ILE A 105 -7.03 3.66 4.63
N GLY A 106 -7.99 3.62 3.71
CA GLY A 106 -9.37 4.04 3.91
C GLY A 106 -10.35 3.22 3.07
N GLY A 107 -11.58 3.68 2.94
CA GLY A 107 -12.62 3.03 2.14
C GLY A 107 -12.22 2.88 0.68
N GLU A 108 -11.87 3.97 0.04
CA GLU A 108 -11.44 4.07 -1.37
C GLU A 108 -10.03 4.67 -1.48
N GLU A 109 -9.35 4.87 -0.34
CA GLU A 109 -8.05 5.52 -0.24
C GLU A 109 -6.92 4.51 -0.15
N PHE A 110 -5.87 4.77 -0.88
CA PHE A 110 -4.65 3.96 -0.95
C PHE A 110 -3.42 4.84 -0.72
N ALA A 111 -2.37 4.23 -0.20
CA ALA A 111 -1.10 4.90 -0.01
C ALA A 111 0.06 4.00 -0.44
N LEU A 112 1.11 4.63 -0.97
CA LEU A 112 2.30 3.97 -1.48
C LEU A 112 3.54 4.66 -0.93
N ILE A 113 4.37 3.92 -0.18
CA ILE A 113 5.69 4.37 0.25
C ILE A 113 6.70 3.90 -0.79
N THR A 114 7.53 4.82 -1.30
CA THR A 114 8.58 4.55 -2.27
C THR A 114 9.95 4.93 -1.70
N PRO A 115 10.67 3.98 -1.07
CA PRO A 115 12.00 4.23 -0.52
C PRO A 115 12.99 4.66 -1.60
N GLU A 116 13.87 5.62 -1.25
CA GLU A 116 14.95 6.10 -2.12
C GLU A 116 14.47 6.73 -3.44
N VAL A 117 13.23 7.22 -3.47
CA VAL A 117 12.64 7.94 -4.61
C VAL A 117 12.38 9.37 -4.19
N GLY A 118 12.95 10.33 -4.93
CA GLY A 118 12.68 11.76 -4.75
C GLY A 118 11.43 12.22 -5.48
N ILE A 119 11.04 13.48 -5.30
CA ILE A 119 9.79 14.05 -5.80
C ILE A 119 9.57 13.87 -7.30
N GLU A 120 10.59 14.03 -8.12
CA GLU A 120 10.44 13.90 -9.58
C GLU A 120 10.18 12.45 -10.00
N GLY A 121 10.87 11.49 -9.39
CA GLY A 121 10.61 10.06 -9.59
C GLY A 121 9.22 9.64 -9.11
N ALA A 122 8.76 10.21 -7.99
CA ALA A 122 7.43 9.96 -7.46
C ALA A 122 6.32 10.55 -8.34
N LYS A 123 6.50 11.76 -8.89
CA LYS A 123 5.59 12.35 -9.88
C LYS A 123 5.51 11.51 -11.16
N GLU A 124 6.65 11.03 -11.65
CA GLU A 124 6.68 10.13 -12.80
C GLU A 124 5.92 8.83 -12.54
N LEU A 125 6.12 8.24 -11.34
CA LEU A 125 5.40 7.04 -10.92
C LEU A 125 3.88 7.31 -10.79
N ALA A 126 3.48 8.42 -10.19
CA ALA A 126 2.08 8.83 -10.11
C ALA A 126 1.43 8.94 -11.49
N GLY A 127 2.12 9.56 -12.46
CA GLY A 127 1.65 9.64 -13.84
C GLY A 127 1.54 8.27 -14.52
N LYS A 128 2.44 7.33 -14.23
CA LYS A 128 2.36 5.95 -14.72
C LYS A 128 1.18 5.20 -14.12
N ILE A 129 0.96 5.35 -12.81
CA ILE A 129 -0.17 4.74 -12.10
C ILE A 129 -1.49 5.28 -12.66
N ASN A 130 -1.63 6.61 -12.81
CA ASN A 130 -2.82 7.22 -13.39
C ASN A 130 -3.16 6.65 -14.77
N ARG A 131 -2.19 6.60 -15.67
CA ARG A 131 -2.39 6.02 -17.02
C ARG A 131 -2.75 4.54 -16.94
N LEU A 132 -2.04 3.77 -16.12
CA LEU A 132 -2.32 2.35 -15.94
C LEU A 132 -3.77 2.09 -15.52
N ILE A 133 -4.27 2.87 -14.56
CA ILE A 133 -5.65 2.71 -14.09
C ILE A 133 -6.65 3.15 -15.16
N ALA A 134 -6.43 4.31 -15.79
CA ALA A 134 -7.31 4.80 -16.85
C ALA A 134 -7.38 3.84 -18.07
N ASP A 135 -6.28 3.16 -18.39
CA ASP A 135 -6.20 2.19 -19.50
C ASP A 135 -6.66 0.77 -19.09
N THR A 136 -6.90 0.53 -17.82
CA THR A 136 -7.34 -0.78 -17.32
C THR A 136 -8.84 -0.94 -17.52
N ARG A 137 -9.23 -2.05 -18.12
CA ARG A 137 -10.63 -2.42 -18.25
C ARG A 137 -11.12 -3.06 -16.95
N PHE A 138 -11.82 -2.27 -16.15
CA PHE A 138 -12.50 -2.77 -14.96
C PHE A 138 -13.87 -3.33 -15.35
N GLU A 139 -14.25 -4.46 -14.76
CA GLU A 139 -15.51 -5.13 -15.08
C GLU A 139 -16.24 -5.61 -13.83
N PHE A 140 -17.58 -5.51 -13.88
CA PHE A 140 -18.45 -6.12 -12.89
C PHE A 140 -19.70 -6.67 -13.59
N GLU A 141 -19.98 -7.97 -13.41
CA GLU A 141 -21.13 -8.68 -14.02
C GLU A 141 -21.28 -8.43 -15.53
N GLY A 142 -20.16 -8.42 -16.26
CA GLY A 142 -20.13 -8.22 -17.71
C GLY A 142 -20.27 -6.75 -18.15
N SER A 143 -20.44 -5.82 -17.22
CA SER A 143 -20.45 -4.39 -17.48
C SER A 143 -19.07 -3.78 -17.26
N GLN A 144 -18.60 -2.97 -18.21
CA GLN A 144 -17.39 -2.19 -18.04
C GLN A 144 -17.66 -0.99 -17.13
N VAL A 145 -16.72 -0.74 -16.21
CA VAL A 145 -16.76 0.41 -15.30
C VAL A 145 -15.51 1.26 -15.54
N ASP A 146 -15.72 2.52 -15.90
CA ASP A 146 -14.62 3.47 -16.07
C ASP A 146 -14.14 3.93 -14.69
N VAL A 147 -12.83 3.80 -14.44
CA VAL A 147 -12.21 4.13 -13.16
C VAL A 147 -11.05 5.08 -13.42
N THR A 148 -11.02 6.17 -12.67
CA THR A 148 -9.88 7.09 -12.59
C THR A 148 -9.51 7.31 -11.13
N ILE A 149 -8.32 7.81 -10.88
CA ILE A 149 -7.80 8.10 -9.55
C ILE A 149 -7.19 9.49 -9.49
N SER A 150 -7.32 10.15 -8.36
CA SER A 150 -6.58 11.36 -8.00
C SER A 150 -5.37 10.97 -7.15
N VAL A 151 -4.19 11.52 -7.45
CA VAL A 151 -2.93 11.17 -6.76
C VAL A 151 -2.27 12.42 -6.20
N GLY A 152 -2.05 12.45 -4.88
CA GLY A 152 -1.16 13.38 -4.21
C GLY A 152 0.23 12.77 -4.02
N VAL A 153 1.28 13.60 -4.10
CA VAL A 153 2.67 13.16 -3.98
C VAL A 153 3.42 14.08 -3.05
N ALA A 154 4.10 13.53 -2.05
CA ALA A 154 4.98 14.27 -1.15
C ALA A 154 6.32 13.55 -1.00
N GLU A 155 7.42 14.31 -0.92
CA GLU A 155 8.75 13.79 -0.59
C GLU A 155 9.10 14.11 0.85
N TRP A 156 9.68 13.16 1.57
CA TRP A 156 10.20 13.40 2.90
C TRP A 156 11.27 14.50 2.89
N GLN A 157 11.08 15.51 3.73
CA GLN A 157 12.02 16.61 3.92
C GLN A 157 12.71 16.53 5.28
N PRO A 158 14.01 16.86 5.38
CA PRO A 158 14.76 16.77 6.64
C PRO A 158 14.21 17.65 7.79
N HIS A 159 13.42 18.66 7.48
CA HIS A 159 12.81 19.55 8.46
C HIS A 159 11.49 19.04 9.04
N TYR A 160 10.94 17.94 8.51
CA TYR A 160 9.74 17.33 9.05
C TYR A 160 10.04 16.64 10.38
N GLU A 161 9.18 16.84 11.37
CA GLU A 161 9.34 16.23 12.68
C GLU A 161 8.81 14.78 12.69
N ASP A 162 7.72 14.54 11.98
CA ASP A 162 7.08 13.23 11.90
C ASP A 162 6.41 12.98 10.53
N ALA A 163 5.76 11.81 10.42
CA ALA A 163 5.06 11.42 9.20
C ALA A 163 3.82 12.27 8.89
N TRP A 164 3.24 12.97 9.88
CA TRP A 164 2.08 13.84 9.68
C TRP A 164 2.41 15.10 8.89
N ASP A 165 3.66 15.54 8.91
CA ASP A 165 4.10 16.69 8.14
C ASP A 165 4.02 16.44 6.63
N LEU A 166 4.11 15.19 6.19
CA LEU A 166 3.93 14.80 4.79
C LEU A 166 2.49 14.96 4.28
N HIS A 167 1.49 14.96 5.17
CA HIS A 167 0.09 15.10 4.79
C HIS A 167 -0.37 16.56 4.64
N LYS A 168 0.51 17.53 4.93
CA LYS A 168 0.17 18.95 4.89
C LYS A 168 0.50 19.62 3.55
N GLU A 169 1.20 18.91 2.65
CA GLU A 169 1.55 19.36 1.31
C GLU A 169 0.64 18.71 0.25
#